data_f859d097663d040c8a209f0aaeb1a98d
#
_entry.id   f859d097663d040c8a209f0aaeb1a98d
#
_cell.length_a   1.000
_cell.length_b   1.000
_cell.length_c   1.000
_cell.angle_alpha   90.00
_cell.angle_beta   90.00
_cell.angle_gamma   90.00
#
_symmetry.space_group_name_H-M   'P 1'
#
loop_
_entity.id
_entity.type
_entity.pdbx_description
1 polymer ?
#
loop_
_entity_poly.entity_id
_entity_poly.type
_entity_poly.pdbx_seq_one_letter_code
_entity_poly.pdbx_strand_id
1 'polypeptide(L)'
;MLLRLSKNTFVRQYGPFTYVLNRLRNYDQMYTDAEVFFRSITRNSLSKKVILEQICETFPDIEPHIIESDFDEFIAPLLAERIVLAGATESEINEQEISFTYDCDNPKTFDVGHLDPVEGMRQDVPQIVLERYFAEHPTIFDLQIDITQACTERCIHCYIPEYNPIFLPYERICTVIDEFREQGGIGLTLSGGECMLHPDFDRIVRYARERDLIVGILSNLTLCDEEKVSVLSEAEATVQVSLYSMNPDVHDAITKRPGSFAKTKAAIEQLRKKQIPCFISCPTMKQNYKDYLDVLTYARGLKMDAQTDFVIMGKMNCDTSNLDCRLNLEETRTLLEDIVYKSLPINNEYFDPVKKEQMLKDEEWGNRKVCGACISSVCLDADGHYYPCPAFGGINLGSCFEHDLSWIWNESPETLRMRAVTGKDFKKCLHCPDRDYCSTCMCRNFNETGDMFKPAEHFCKVAAINHEVVDEFHKKLMRG
;
A
#
# COMPACT_ATOMS: atom_id res chain seq x y z
N MET A 1 -31.70 -2.52 -20.36
CA MET A 1 -30.51 -1.85 -19.82
C MET A 1 -29.61 -2.90 -19.23
N LEU A 2 -28.34 -2.93 -19.63
CA LEU A 2 -27.28 -3.74 -19.04
C LEU A 2 -26.59 -2.93 -17.95
N LEU A 3 -26.11 -3.59 -16.90
CA LEU A 3 -25.38 -3.01 -15.78
C LEU A 3 -24.11 -3.82 -15.52
N ARG A 4 -23.01 -3.13 -15.13
CA ARG A 4 -21.72 -3.74 -14.83
C ARG A 4 -20.94 -2.86 -13.84
N LEU A 5 -20.17 -3.46 -12.92
CA LEU A 5 -19.15 -2.72 -12.16
C LEU A 5 -18.08 -2.16 -13.09
N SER A 6 -17.70 -0.89 -12.92
CA SER A 6 -16.58 -0.31 -13.67
C SER A 6 -15.27 -1.03 -13.31
N LYS A 7 -14.35 -1.14 -14.25
CA LYS A 7 -13.07 -1.87 -14.07
C LYS A 7 -12.19 -1.33 -12.94
N ASN A 8 -12.43 -0.09 -12.51
CA ASN A 8 -11.69 0.56 -11.41
C ASN A 8 -12.44 0.58 -10.08
N THR A 9 -13.57 -0.11 -9.99
CA THR A 9 -14.31 -0.32 -8.74
C THR A 9 -14.03 -1.71 -8.20
N PHE A 10 -13.64 -1.82 -6.94
CA PHE A 10 -13.37 -3.08 -6.23
C PHE A 10 -14.36 -3.19 -5.09
N VAL A 11 -15.06 -4.31 -5.01
CA VAL A 11 -16.08 -4.56 -3.98
C VAL A 11 -15.67 -5.79 -3.18
N ARG A 12 -15.69 -5.66 -1.85
CA ARG A 12 -15.40 -6.75 -0.91
C ARG A 12 -16.36 -6.72 0.26
N GLN A 13 -16.67 -7.90 0.77
CA GLN A 13 -17.46 -8.05 1.97
C GLN A 13 -16.55 -8.29 3.17
N TYR A 14 -16.65 -7.44 4.20
CA TYR A 14 -15.93 -7.57 5.46
C TYR A 14 -16.92 -7.57 6.63
N GLY A 15 -17.30 -8.76 7.07
CA GLY A 15 -18.34 -8.93 8.07
C GLY A 15 -19.65 -8.21 7.68
N PRO A 16 -20.11 -7.22 8.46
CA PRO A 16 -21.35 -6.50 8.15
C PRO A 16 -21.19 -5.42 7.06
N PHE A 17 -19.95 -5.19 6.59
CA PHE A 17 -19.65 -4.08 5.69
C PHE A 17 -19.40 -4.55 4.27
N THR A 18 -20.08 -3.94 3.29
CA THR A 18 -19.67 -3.98 1.90
C THR A 18 -18.75 -2.78 1.64
N TYR A 19 -17.47 -3.07 1.44
CA TYR A 19 -16.44 -2.07 1.15
C TYR A 19 -16.32 -1.89 -0.37
N VAL A 20 -16.38 -0.63 -0.81
CA VAL A 20 -16.29 -0.24 -2.20
C VAL A 20 -15.16 0.77 -2.37
N LEU A 21 -14.13 0.36 -3.09
CA LEU A 21 -13.01 1.21 -3.48
C LEU A 21 -13.13 1.57 -4.97
N ASN A 22 -13.14 2.85 -5.29
CA ASN A 22 -13.01 3.33 -6.68
C ASN A 22 -11.71 4.09 -6.86
N ARG A 23 -10.77 3.51 -7.61
CA ARG A 23 -9.44 4.09 -7.83
C ARG A 23 -9.44 5.43 -8.56
N LEU A 24 -10.44 5.70 -9.41
CA LEU A 24 -10.53 6.95 -10.16
C LEU A 24 -10.83 8.15 -9.25
N ARG A 25 -11.43 7.90 -8.11
CA ARG A 25 -11.91 8.93 -7.20
C ARG A 25 -11.00 9.12 -5.97
N ASN A 26 -10.09 8.16 -5.76
CA ASN A 26 -9.21 8.13 -4.59
C ASN A 26 -9.97 8.24 -3.26
N TYR A 27 -11.16 7.63 -3.18
CA TYR A 27 -11.93 7.50 -1.95
C TYR A 27 -12.69 6.18 -1.88
N ASP A 28 -12.98 5.79 -0.65
CA ASP A 28 -13.63 4.56 -0.30
C ASP A 28 -15.03 4.83 0.22
N GLN A 29 -15.91 3.86 0.05
CA GLN A 29 -17.25 3.86 0.62
C GLN A 29 -17.51 2.57 1.38
N MET A 30 -18.33 2.65 2.41
CA MET A 30 -18.79 1.49 3.17
C MET A 30 -20.31 1.52 3.24
N TYR A 31 -20.89 0.35 2.98
CA TYR A 31 -22.32 0.16 3.04
C TYR A 31 -22.64 -0.93 4.07
N THR A 32 -23.69 -0.74 4.84
CA THR A 32 -24.36 -1.80 5.60
C THR A 32 -25.56 -2.28 4.80
N ASP A 33 -25.88 -3.57 4.90
CA ASP A 33 -27.09 -4.17 4.26
C ASP A 33 -27.15 -4.10 2.73
N ALA A 34 -26.02 -3.81 2.05
CA ALA A 34 -25.95 -3.70 0.57
C ALA A 34 -25.30 -4.92 -0.12
N GLU A 35 -24.92 -5.95 0.66
CA GLU A 35 -24.21 -7.12 0.14
C GLU A 35 -24.92 -7.77 -1.06
N VAL A 36 -26.21 -7.99 -0.95
CA VAL A 36 -26.99 -8.71 -1.99
C VAL A 36 -27.02 -7.90 -3.28
N PHE A 37 -27.16 -6.59 -3.20
CA PHE A 37 -27.17 -5.72 -4.38
C PHE A 37 -25.79 -5.73 -5.07
N PHE A 38 -24.71 -5.52 -4.33
CA PHE A 38 -23.36 -5.55 -4.91
C PHE A 38 -22.96 -6.93 -5.42
N ARG A 39 -23.39 -8.01 -4.77
CA ARG A 39 -23.11 -9.38 -5.24
C ARG A 39 -23.77 -9.68 -6.57
N SER A 40 -24.94 -9.08 -6.84
CA SER A 40 -25.70 -9.25 -8.07
C SER A 40 -25.16 -8.40 -9.23
N ILE A 41 -24.32 -7.37 -8.96
CA ILE A 41 -23.67 -6.53 -9.97
C ILE A 41 -22.23 -6.97 -10.12
N THR A 42 -21.90 -7.61 -11.23
CA THR A 42 -20.58 -8.22 -11.48
C THR A 42 -19.74 -7.44 -12.48
N ARG A 43 -18.54 -7.96 -12.80
CA ARG A 43 -17.69 -7.50 -13.91
C ARG A 43 -18.27 -7.86 -15.28
N ASN A 44 -19.20 -8.78 -15.34
CA ASN A 44 -19.92 -9.13 -16.57
C ASN A 44 -21.18 -8.27 -16.66
N SER A 45 -21.48 -7.75 -17.84
CA SER A 45 -22.69 -6.99 -18.07
C SER A 45 -23.94 -7.91 -17.97
N LEU A 46 -24.80 -7.62 -17.02
CA LEU A 46 -26.06 -8.33 -16.83
C LEU A 46 -27.24 -7.38 -17.07
N SER A 47 -28.33 -7.91 -17.60
CA SER A 47 -29.55 -7.08 -17.71
C SER A 47 -30.13 -6.79 -16.33
N LYS A 48 -30.70 -5.58 -16.14
CA LYS A 48 -31.38 -5.22 -14.88
C LYS A 48 -32.41 -6.29 -14.47
N LYS A 49 -33.10 -6.89 -15.45
CA LYS A 49 -34.05 -7.96 -15.19
C LYS A 49 -33.42 -9.18 -14.52
N VAL A 50 -32.27 -9.66 -15.05
CA VAL A 50 -31.55 -10.81 -14.48
C VAL A 50 -31.05 -10.48 -13.07
N ILE A 51 -30.54 -9.28 -12.85
CA ILE A 51 -30.08 -8.83 -11.53
C ILE A 51 -31.24 -8.85 -10.54
N LEU A 52 -32.40 -8.28 -10.91
CA LEU A 52 -33.59 -8.28 -10.05
C LEU A 52 -34.12 -9.69 -9.76
N GLU A 53 -34.11 -10.60 -10.75
CA GLU A 53 -34.45 -12.00 -10.56
C GLU A 53 -33.57 -12.66 -9.49
N GLN A 54 -32.24 -12.46 -9.54
CA GLN A 54 -31.30 -12.97 -8.53
C GLN A 54 -31.54 -12.39 -7.13
N ILE A 55 -31.88 -11.10 -7.03
CA ILE A 55 -32.20 -10.45 -5.76
C ILE A 55 -33.51 -10.99 -5.18
N CYS A 56 -34.55 -11.15 -6.03
CA CYS A 56 -35.82 -11.72 -5.61
C CYS A 56 -35.70 -13.18 -5.09
N GLU A 57 -34.81 -13.97 -5.68
CA GLU A 57 -34.52 -15.33 -5.17
C GLU A 57 -33.94 -15.31 -3.73
N THR A 58 -33.22 -14.25 -3.37
CA THR A 58 -32.68 -14.07 -2.02
C THR A 58 -33.74 -13.60 -1.03
N PHE A 59 -34.74 -12.85 -1.49
CA PHE A 59 -35.83 -12.30 -0.67
C PHE A 59 -37.21 -12.75 -1.16
N PRO A 60 -37.56 -14.05 -1.05
CA PRO A 60 -38.78 -14.60 -1.62
C PRO A 60 -40.06 -14.06 -0.98
N ASP A 61 -39.99 -13.51 0.23
CA ASP A 61 -41.13 -12.97 0.98
C ASP A 61 -41.39 -11.48 0.69
N ILE A 62 -40.54 -10.83 -0.13
CA ILE A 62 -40.70 -9.42 -0.50
C ILE A 62 -41.29 -9.31 -1.91
N GLU A 63 -42.30 -8.49 -2.06
CA GLU A 63 -42.92 -8.23 -3.35
C GLU A 63 -41.88 -7.68 -4.36
N PRO A 64 -41.82 -8.22 -5.60
CA PRO A 64 -40.82 -7.83 -6.59
C PRO A 64 -40.74 -6.34 -6.90
N HIS A 65 -41.88 -5.65 -6.86
CA HIS A 65 -41.90 -4.21 -7.14
C HIS A 65 -41.23 -3.37 -6.04
N ILE A 66 -41.22 -3.86 -4.80
CA ILE A 66 -40.52 -3.20 -3.67
C ILE A 66 -39.01 -3.36 -3.90
N ILE A 67 -38.58 -4.58 -4.20
CA ILE A 67 -37.17 -4.86 -4.53
C ILE A 67 -36.69 -4.00 -5.71
N GLU A 68 -37.51 -3.87 -6.75
CA GLU A 68 -37.14 -3.03 -7.90
C GLU A 68 -37.03 -1.55 -7.51
N SER A 69 -37.91 -1.04 -6.68
CA SER A 69 -37.88 0.34 -6.20
C SER A 69 -36.62 0.61 -5.36
N ASP A 70 -36.32 -0.29 -4.41
CA ASP A 70 -35.16 -0.17 -3.55
C ASP A 70 -33.84 -0.29 -4.35
N PHE A 71 -33.80 -1.20 -5.32
CA PHE A 71 -32.66 -1.34 -6.23
C PHE A 71 -32.45 -0.09 -7.09
N ASP A 72 -33.51 0.53 -7.59
CA ASP A 72 -33.42 1.76 -8.39
C ASP A 72 -32.90 2.94 -7.55
N GLU A 73 -33.34 3.06 -6.32
CA GLU A 73 -32.85 4.06 -5.39
C GLU A 73 -31.33 3.81 -5.05
N PHE A 74 -30.99 2.56 -4.79
CA PHE A 74 -29.60 2.14 -4.48
C PHE A 74 -28.65 2.41 -5.65
N ILE A 75 -29.04 2.05 -6.89
CA ILE A 75 -28.15 2.10 -8.04
C ILE A 75 -27.96 3.50 -8.61
N ALA A 76 -28.92 4.41 -8.40
CA ALA A 76 -28.88 5.75 -8.99
C ALA A 76 -27.61 6.54 -8.63
N PRO A 77 -27.18 6.65 -7.35
CA PRO A 77 -25.93 7.30 -7.03
C PRO A 77 -24.70 6.56 -7.59
N LEU A 78 -24.71 5.23 -7.63
CA LEU A 78 -23.60 4.44 -8.17
C LEU A 78 -23.41 4.65 -9.67
N LEU A 79 -24.48 4.87 -10.42
CA LEU A 79 -24.47 5.24 -11.83
C LEU A 79 -23.94 6.67 -12.02
N ALA A 80 -24.42 7.61 -11.23
CA ALA A 80 -23.95 9.00 -11.27
C ALA A 80 -22.44 9.08 -10.98
N GLU A 81 -21.96 8.25 -10.08
CA GLU A 81 -20.59 8.14 -9.69
C GLU A 81 -19.72 7.23 -10.57
N ARG A 82 -20.30 6.58 -11.58
CA ARG A 82 -19.61 5.60 -12.43
C ARG A 82 -18.93 4.46 -11.67
N ILE A 83 -19.46 4.13 -10.50
CA ILE A 83 -19.12 2.90 -9.78
C ILE A 83 -19.73 1.72 -10.53
N VAL A 84 -20.96 1.89 -10.99
CA VAL A 84 -21.66 1.02 -11.93
C VAL A 84 -21.84 1.74 -13.26
N LEU A 85 -21.66 1.02 -14.35
CA LEU A 85 -21.88 1.51 -15.71
C LEU A 85 -23.17 0.91 -16.29
N ALA A 86 -23.90 1.68 -17.10
CA ALA A 86 -25.13 1.25 -17.74
C ALA A 86 -25.14 1.55 -19.22
N GLY A 87 -25.73 0.65 -20.03
CA GLY A 87 -25.88 0.81 -21.47
C GLY A 87 -26.97 -0.08 -22.04
N ALA A 88 -27.36 0.15 -23.28
CA ALA A 88 -28.23 -0.76 -24.01
C ALA A 88 -27.43 -1.94 -24.58
N THR A 89 -26.14 -1.72 -24.86
CA THR A 89 -25.22 -2.70 -25.43
C THR A 89 -23.90 -2.73 -24.65
N GLU A 90 -23.14 -3.80 -24.81
CA GLU A 90 -21.79 -3.94 -24.25
C GLU A 90 -20.82 -2.86 -24.79
N SER A 91 -20.96 -2.47 -26.05
CA SER A 91 -20.16 -1.40 -26.64
C SER A 91 -20.36 -0.06 -25.93
N GLU A 92 -21.60 0.30 -25.67
CA GLU A 92 -21.93 1.54 -24.94
C GLU A 92 -21.35 1.55 -23.49
N ILE A 93 -21.30 0.39 -22.83
CA ILE A 93 -20.68 0.26 -21.51
C ILE A 93 -19.17 0.39 -21.63
N ASN A 94 -18.56 -0.27 -22.62
CA ASN A 94 -17.11 -0.22 -22.82
C ASN A 94 -16.61 1.19 -23.15
N GLU A 95 -17.39 1.98 -23.90
CA GLU A 95 -17.08 3.39 -24.20
C GLU A 95 -17.08 4.30 -22.96
N GLN A 96 -17.76 3.89 -21.88
CA GLN A 96 -17.79 4.60 -20.60
C GLN A 96 -16.62 4.26 -19.69
N GLU A 97 -15.90 3.15 -19.96
CA GLU A 97 -14.79 2.75 -19.14
C GLU A 97 -13.65 3.76 -19.22
N ILE A 98 -13.11 4.13 -18.07
CA ILE A 98 -11.98 5.03 -17.94
C ILE A 98 -10.80 4.23 -17.41
N SER A 99 -9.65 4.37 -18.06
CA SER A 99 -8.41 3.76 -17.56
C SER A 99 -7.88 4.54 -16.37
N PHE A 100 -7.38 3.82 -15.38
CA PHE A 100 -6.66 4.41 -14.26
C PHE A 100 -5.29 4.87 -14.76
N THR A 101 -5.16 6.17 -14.95
CA THR A 101 -3.93 6.80 -15.41
C THR A 101 -3.61 7.99 -14.53
N TYR A 102 -2.33 8.27 -14.40
CA TYR A 102 -1.86 9.44 -13.68
C TYR A 102 -1.85 10.66 -14.63
N ASP A 103 -3.00 11.27 -14.87
CA ASP A 103 -3.14 12.49 -15.66
C ASP A 103 -3.11 13.72 -14.77
N CYS A 104 -1.91 14.23 -14.52
CA CYS A 104 -1.71 15.46 -13.77
C CYS A 104 -2.00 16.73 -14.56
N ASP A 105 -2.03 16.65 -15.91
CA ASP A 105 -2.18 17.82 -16.78
C ASP A 105 -3.63 18.15 -17.05
N ASN A 106 -4.49 17.18 -16.95
CA ASN A 106 -5.90 17.33 -17.09
C ASN A 106 -6.57 16.67 -15.88
N PRO A 107 -6.81 17.41 -14.79
CA PRO A 107 -7.74 16.96 -13.80
C PRO A 107 -9.14 17.00 -14.43
N LYS A 108 -9.41 16.13 -15.39
CA LYS A 108 -10.71 15.50 -15.56
C LYS A 108 -10.92 14.58 -14.34
N THR A 109 -10.35 14.99 -13.25
CA THR A 109 -10.87 14.77 -11.94
C THR A 109 -12.31 15.13 -12.14
N PHE A 110 -13.11 14.12 -12.19
CA PHE A 110 -14.51 14.25 -12.01
C PHE A 110 -14.67 15.32 -10.94
N ASP A 111 -15.22 16.47 -11.33
CA ASP A 111 -15.80 17.36 -10.38
C ASP A 111 -16.93 16.55 -9.74
N VAL A 112 -16.55 15.80 -8.74
CA VAL A 112 -17.47 15.21 -7.78
C VAL A 112 -17.91 16.45 -7.06
N GLY A 113 -18.98 17.06 -7.57
CA GLY A 113 -19.58 18.19 -6.90
C GLY A 113 -19.58 17.82 -5.43
N HIS A 114 -19.03 18.67 -4.59
CA HIS A 114 -18.99 18.45 -3.17
C HIS A 114 -20.38 17.94 -2.78
N LEU A 115 -20.48 16.63 -2.50
CA LEU A 115 -21.61 16.13 -1.75
C LEU A 115 -21.43 16.82 -0.40
N ASP A 116 -22.21 17.88 -0.18
CA ASP A 116 -22.25 18.53 1.12
C ASP A 116 -22.45 17.42 2.14
N PRO A 117 -21.57 17.29 3.14
CA PRO A 117 -21.77 16.29 4.17
C PRO A 117 -23.15 16.56 4.76
N VAL A 118 -24.02 15.55 4.71
CA VAL A 118 -25.34 15.62 5.35
C VAL A 118 -25.10 16.08 6.76
N GLU A 119 -25.61 17.26 7.11
CA GLU A 119 -25.41 17.90 8.40
C GLU A 119 -25.76 16.90 9.51
N GLY A 120 -24.77 16.49 10.32
CA GLY A 120 -24.95 15.60 11.47
C GLY A 120 -24.30 14.22 11.39
N MET A 121 -23.82 13.73 10.23
CA MET A 121 -23.02 12.51 10.16
C MET A 121 -21.53 12.88 10.03
N ARG A 122 -20.78 12.78 11.12
CA ARG A 122 -19.35 12.43 11.02
C ARG A 122 -19.32 11.01 10.45
N GLN A 123 -19.25 10.89 9.14
CA GLN A 123 -18.84 9.63 8.55
C GLN A 123 -17.39 9.41 8.97
N ASP A 124 -17.17 8.44 9.86
CA ASP A 124 -15.81 7.96 10.12
C ASP A 124 -15.21 7.61 8.76
N VAL A 125 -13.99 8.08 8.49
CA VAL A 125 -13.29 7.75 7.25
C VAL A 125 -13.28 6.23 7.11
N PRO A 126 -13.74 5.64 5.99
CA PRO A 126 -13.90 4.19 5.84
C PRO A 126 -12.65 3.40 6.25
N GLN A 127 -11.48 3.92 5.94
CA GLN A 127 -10.20 3.33 6.33
C GLN A 127 -10.06 3.20 7.86
N ILE A 128 -10.46 4.19 8.64
CA ILE A 128 -10.41 4.14 10.12
C ILE A 128 -11.38 3.08 10.65
N VAL A 129 -12.56 2.96 10.05
CA VAL A 129 -13.55 1.93 10.42
C VAL A 129 -12.99 0.55 10.12
N LEU A 130 -12.37 0.34 8.95
CA LEU A 130 -11.73 -0.94 8.59
C LEU A 130 -10.56 -1.27 9.51
N GLU A 131 -9.69 -0.32 9.82
CA GLU A 131 -8.58 -0.54 10.74
C GLU A 131 -9.06 -1.02 12.12
N ARG A 132 -10.11 -0.41 12.66
CA ARG A 132 -10.73 -0.84 13.92
C ARG A 132 -11.36 -2.23 13.78
N TYR A 133 -12.09 -2.46 12.71
CA TYR A 133 -12.73 -3.76 12.45
C TYR A 133 -11.68 -4.87 12.29
N PHE A 134 -10.62 -4.66 11.51
CA PHE A 134 -9.55 -5.65 11.32
C PHE A 134 -8.72 -5.89 12.59
N ALA A 135 -8.59 -4.91 13.48
CA ALA A 135 -7.93 -5.12 14.77
C ALA A 135 -8.64 -6.19 15.63
N GLU A 136 -9.96 -6.30 15.50
CA GLU A 136 -10.81 -7.29 16.20
C GLU A 136 -11.07 -8.54 15.33
N HIS A 137 -11.14 -8.38 14.01
CA HIS A 137 -11.43 -9.39 13.00
C HIS A 137 -10.33 -9.42 11.92
N PRO A 138 -9.14 -9.97 12.22
CA PRO A 138 -8.01 -9.96 11.29
C PRO A 138 -8.37 -10.49 9.91
N THR A 139 -8.17 -9.67 8.89
CA THR A 139 -8.55 -9.96 7.51
C THR A 139 -7.42 -9.57 6.57
N ILE A 140 -7.00 -10.46 5.67
CA ILE A 140 -5.93 -10.17 4.71
C ILE A 140 -6.47 -9.17 3.68
N PHE A 141 -6.07 -7.91 3.81
CA PHE A 141 -6.41 -6.85 2.88
C PHE A 141 -5.33 -6.66 1.82
N ASP A 142 -4.07 -6.73 2.24
CA ASP A 142 -2.90 -6.60 1.39
C ASP A 142 -1.98 -7.82 1.48
N LEU A 143 -1.50 -8.27 0.33
CA LEU A 143 -0.48 -9.30 0.20
C LEU A 143 0.71 -8.76 -0.59
N GLN A 144 1.92 -8.91 -0.07
CA GLN A 144 3.13 -8.75 -0.87
C GLN A 144 3.69 -10.11 -1.23
N ILE A 145 4.05 -10.31 -2.49
CA ILE A 145 4.80 -11.50 -2.95
C ILE A 145 6.15 -11.04 -3.49
N ASP A 146 7.21 -11.49 -2.86
CA ASP A 146 8.56 -11.38 -3.36
C ASP A 146 8.81 -12.55 -4.31
N ILE A 147 8.50 -12.35 -5.61
CA ILE A 147 8.47 -13.44 -6.61
C ILE A 147 9.84 -13.96 -7.00
N THR A 148 10.92 -13.26 -6.59
CA THR A 148 12.31 -13.69 -6.77
C THR A 148 13.24 -13.06 -5.75
N GLN A 149 14.31 -13.77 -5.37
CA GLN A 149 15.42 -13.19 -4.59
C GLN A 149 16.48 -12.55 -5.50
N ALA A 150 16.48 -12.88 -6.80
CA ALA A 150 17.45 -12.32 -7.74
C ALA A 150 17.25 -10.81 -7.91
N CYS A 151 18.36 -10.06 -8.02
CA CYS A 151 18.32 -8.62 -8.26
C CYS A 151 19.41 -8.21 -9.25
N THR A 152 19.13 -7.15 -10.03
CA THR A 152 20.09 -6.52 -10.94
C THR A 152 21.06 -5.61 -10.21
N GLU A 153 20.78 -5.21 -8.99
CA GLU A 153 21.52 -4.28 -8.16
C GLU A 153 22.03 -4.92 -6.86
N ARG A 154 22.90 -4.20 -6.13
CA ARG A 154 23.45 -4.59 -4.82
C ARG A 154 23.48 -3.38 -3.91
N CYS A 155 22.31 -2.77 -3.71
CA CYS A 155 22.20 -1.51 -2.98
C CYS A 155 22.80 -1.60 -1.58
N ILE A 156 23.57 -0.57 -1.22
CA ILE A 156 24.35 -0.56 0.04
C ILE A 156 23.49 -0.62 1.31
N HIS A 157 22.23 -0.21 1.23
CA HIS A 157 21.28 -0.14 2.33
C HIS A 157 20.29 -1.32 2.37
N CYS A 158 20.36 -2.22 1.38
CA CYS A 158 19.35 -3.28 1.22
C CYS A 158 19.28 -4.18 2.45
N TYR A 159 18.07 -4.46 2.90
CA TYR A 159 17.78 -5.37 4.02
C TYR A 159 17.81 -6.84 3.62
N ILE A 160 17.77 -7.16 2.31
CA ILE A 160 17.88 -8.53 1.80
C ILE A 160 19.34 -8.99 2.00
N PRO A 161 19.57 -10.12 2.71
CA PRO A 161 20.93 -10.56 3.01
C PRO A 161 21.63 -11.20 1.81
N GLU A 162 20.88 -11.92 0.96
CA GLU A 162 21.40 -12.71 -0.16
C GLU A 162 20.52 -12.51 -1.41
N TYR A 163 21.14 -12.66 -2.58
CA TYR A 163 20.50 -12.46 -3.88
C TYR A 163 20.58 -13.73 -4.73
N ASN A 164 20.00 -14.80 -4.23
CA ASN A 164 19.99 -16.09 -4.90
C ASN A 164 19.08 -16.06 -6.13
N PRO A 165 19.39 -16.82 -7.21
CA PRO A 165 18.54 -16.92 -8.39
C PRO A 165 17.34 -17.87 -8.14
N ILE A 166 16.56 -17.57 -7.11
CA ILE A 166 15.37 -18.29 -6.71
C ILE A 166 14.16 -17.55 -7.25
N PHE A 167 13.25 -18.29 -7.85
CA PHE A 167 12.01 -17.79 -8.43
C PHE A 167 10.86 -18.64 -7.91
N LEU A 168 9.85 -18.02 -7.34
CA LEU A 168 8.63 -18.72 -6.92
C LEU A 168 7.89 -19.24 -8.17
N PRO A 169 7.55 -20.52 -8.26
CA PRO A 169 6.91 -21.07 -9.47
C PRO A 169 5.61 -20.35 -9.83
N TYR A 170 5.40 -20.08 -11.12
CA TYR A 170 4.23 -19.39 -11.64
C TYR A 170 2.91 -19.99 -11.14
N GLU A 171 2.77 -21.32 -11.21
CA GLU A 171 1.55 -22.01 -10.80
C GLU A 171 1.28 -21.84 -9.30
N ARG A 172 2.33 -21.77 -8.47
CA ARG A 172 2.19 -21.52 -7.03
C ARG A 172 1.76 -20.07 -6.78
N ILE A 173 2.34 -19.10 -7.50
CA ILE A 173 1.91 -17.70 -7.42
C ILE A 173 0.42 -17.58 -7.78
N CYS A 174 -0.01 -18.22 -8.86
CA CYS A 174 -1.42 -18.21 -9.26
C CYS A 174 -2.33 -18.79 -8.16
N THR A 175 -1.95 -19.92 -7.56
CA THR A 175 -2.71 -20.52 -6.44
C THR A 175 -2.83 -19.55 -5.27
N VAL A 176 -1.73 -18.94 -4.86
CA VAL A 176 -1.73 -17.95 -3.75
C VAL A 176 -2.57 -16.71 -4.08
N ILE A 177 -2.54 -16.23 -5.31
CA ILE A 177 -3.38 -15.13 -5.79
C ILE A 177 -4.87 -15.50 -5.70
N ASP A 178 -5.24 -16.72 -6.10
CA ASP A 178 -6.63 -17.19 -6.00
C ASP A 178 -7.08 -17.29 -4.53
N GLU A 179 -6.27 -17.91 -3.68
CA GLU A 179 -6.52 -18.02 -2.23
C GLU A 179 -6.66 -16.63 -1.57
N PHE A 180 -5.79 -15.68 -1.95
CA PHE A 180 -5.84 -14.29 -1.46
C PHE A 180 -7.13 -13.58 -1.88
N ARG A 181 -7.52 -13.74 -3.15
CA ARG A 181 -8.77 -13.17 -3.68
C ARG A 181 -9.99 -13.75 -2.98
N GLU A 182 -10.03 -15.05 -2.75
CA GLU A 182 -11.13 -15.77 -2.06
C GLU A 182 -11.31 -15.29 -0.62
N GLN A 183 -10.23 -14.93 0.06
CA GLN A 183 -10.25 -14.37 1.42
C GLN A 183 -10.57 -12.86 1.48
N GLY A 184 -10.98 -12.25 0.36
CA GLY A 184 -11.38 -10.86 0.31
C GLY A 184 -10.22 -9.87 0.09
N GLY A 185 -9.05 -10.34 -0.30
CA GLY A 185 -7.90 -9.51 -0.59
C GLY A 185 -8.15 -8.51 -1.73
N ILE A 186 -7.52 -7.32 -1.64
CA ILE A 186 -7.64 -6.26 -2.65
C ILE A 186 -6.28 -5.88 -3.22
N GLY A 187 -5.31 -5.57 -2.36
CA GLY A 187 -4.00 -5.05 -2.75
C GLY A 187 -2.97 -6.17 -2.90
N LEU A 188 -2.45 -6.38 -4.10
CA LEU A 188 -1.33 -7.28 -4.35
C LEU A 188 -0.10 -6.49 -4.77
N THR A 189 0.98 -6.61 -4.01
CA THR A 189 2.28 -6.02 -4.35
C THR A 189 3.24 -7.11 -4.81
N LEU A 190 3.78 -6.97 -6.02
CA LEU A 190 4.84 -7.83 -6.54
C LEU A 190 6.20 -7.14 -6.31
N SER A 191 7.11 -7.86 -5.67
CA SER A 191 8.42 -7.36 -5.26
C SER A 191 9.46 -8.48 -5.27
N GLY A 192 10.49 -8.34 -4.43
CA GLY A 192 11.60 -9.27 -4.24
C GLY A 192 12.95 -8.56 -4.35
N GLY A 193 13.94 -9.21 -4.95
CA GLY A 193 15.16 -8.51 -5.34
C GLY A 193 14.87 -7.51 -6.47
N GLU A 194 14.55 -8.03 -7.66
CA GLU A 194 13.97 -7.27 -8.79
C GLU A 194 12.92 -8.16 -9.48
N CYS A 195 11.66 -7.83 -9.28
CA CYS A 195 10.55 -8.66 -9.74
C CYS A 195 10.52 -8.85 -11.28
N MET A 196 11.00 -7.87 -12.04
CA MET A 196 11.06 -7.94 -13.51
C MET A 196 12.11 -8.96 -14.03
N LEU A 197 12.91 -9.57 -13.15
CA LEU A 197 13.76 -10.72 -13.50
C LEU A 197 12.96 -12.03 -13.59
N HIS A 198 11.76 -12.10 -12.99
CA HIS A 198 10.98 -13.32 -13.05
C HIS A 198 10.56 -13.62 -14.49
N PRO A 199 10.82 -14.85 -15.00
CA PRO A 199 10.54 -15.18 -16.41
C PRO A 199 9.06 -15.05 -16.78
N ASP A 200 8.17 -15.25 -15.83
CA ASP A 200 6.71 -15.15 -16.01
C ASP A 200 6.14 -13.83 -15.46
N PHE A 201 6.97 -12.79 -15.22
CA PHE A 201 6.52 -11.51 -14.65
C PHE A 201 5.25 -10.98 -15.37
N ASP A 202 5.27 -10.92 -16.67
CA ASP A 202 4.18 -10.38 -17.49
C ASP A 202 2.88 -11.19 -17.32
N ARG A 203 3.01 -12.52 -17.24
CA ARG A 203 1.87 -13.42 -17.00
C ARG A 203 1.30 -13.25 -15.60
N ILE A 204 2.16 -13.10 -14.59
CA ILE A 204 1.75 -12.90 -13.19
C ILE A 204 0.97 -11.61 -13.03
N VAL A 205 1.48 -10.51 -13.61
CA VAL A 205 0.82 -9.19 -13.55
C VAL A 205 -0.58 -9.24 -14.18
N ARG A 206 -0.71 -9.83 -15.36
CA ARG A 206 -2.02 -9.99 -16.03
C ARG A 206 -2.95 -10.88 -15.21
N TYR A 207 -2.46 -12.02 -14.72
CA TYR A 207 -3.24 -12.94 -13.91
C TYR A 207 -3.81 -12.27 -12.66
N ALA A 208 -2.99 -11.53 -11.93
CA ALA A 208 -3.42 -10.80 -10.74
C ALA A 208 -4.55 -9.80 -11.06
N ARG A 209 -4.42 -9.07 -12.18
CA ARG A 209 -5.45 -8.12 -12.61
C ARG A 209 -6.75 -8.82 -13.02
N GLU A 210 -6.66 -9.96 -13.71
CA GLU A 210 -7.82 -10.80 -14.08
C GLU A 210 -8.56 -11.34 -12.84
N ARG A 211 -7.86 -11.51 -11.71
CA ARG A 211 -8.44 -11.89 -10.41
C ARG A 211 -9.02 -10.72 -9.63
N ASP A 212 -9.24 -9.59 -10.28
CA ASP A 212 -9.85 -8.41 -9.67
C ASP A 212 -9.04 -7.88 -8.47
N LEU A 213 -7.71 -7.82 -8.63
CA LEU A 213 -6.79 -7.24 -7.65
C LEU A 213 -6.21 -5.93 -8.15
N ILE A 214 -5.86 -5.04 -7.22
CA ILE A 214 -5.04 -3.87 -7.47
C ILE A 214 -3.59 -4.31 -7.44
N VAL A 215 -2.88 -4.12 -8.57
CA VAL A 215 -1.50 -4.59 -8.70
C VAL A 215 -0.53 -3.44 -8.46
N GLY A 216 0.28 -3.58 -7.42
CA GLY A 216 1.43 -2.72 -7.12
C GLY A 216 2.73 -3.42 -7.52
N ILE A 217 3.68 -2.66 -8.06
CA ILE A 217 5.01 -3.15 -8.46
C ILE A 217 6.08 -2.36 -7.73
N LEU A 218 6.95 -3.05 -7.00
CA LEU A 218 8.18 -2.47 -6.45
C LEU A 218 9.36 -2.90 -7.31
N SER A 219 10.01 -1.95 -8.00
CA SER A 219 11.07 -2.26 -8.95
C SER A 219 12.10 -1.13 -9.01
N ASN A 220 13.35 -1.49 -9.32
CA ASN A 220 14.38 -0.51 -9.69
C ASN A 220 14.29 -0.05 -11.15
N LEU A 221 13.38 -0.65 -11.92
CA LEU A 221 13.08 -0.36 -13.33
C LEU A 221 14.25 -0.56 -14.33
N THR A 222 15.38 -1.11 -13.92
CA THR A 222 16.53 -1.29 -14.84
C THR A 222 16.27 -2.28 -15.98
N LEU A 223 15.19 -3.06 -15.88
CA LEU A 223 14.71 -4.04 -16.87
C LEU A 223 13.37 -3.66 -17.51
N CYS A 224 12.86 -2.46 -17.23
CA CYS A 224 11.57 -2.01 -17.74
C CYS A 224 11.71 -1.59 -19.21
N ASP A 225 11.39 -2.49 -20.12
CA ASP A 225 11.34 -2.30 -21.56
C ASP A 225 9.92 -1.94 -22.03
N GLU A 226 9.73 -1.78 -23.35
CA GLU A 226 8.43 -1.43 -23.93
C GLU A 226 7.36 -2.51 -23.69
N GLU A 227 7.74 -3.79 -23.65
CA GLU A 227 6.82 -4.91 -23.38
C GLU A 227 6.30 -4.83 -21.94
N LYS A 228 7.18 -4.64 -20.96
CA LYS A 228 6.79 -4.46 -19.57
C LYS A 228 5.95 -3.21 -19.35
N VAL A 229 6.28 -2.10 -20.00
CA VAL A 229 5.46 -0.88 -20.00
C VAL A 229 4.04 -1.17 -20.53
N SER A 230 3.89 -1.98 -21.59
CA SER A 230 2.57 -2.39 -22.10
C SER A 230 1.79 -3.19 -21.07
N VAL A 231 2.44 -4.20 -20.47
CA VAL A 231 1.84 -5.04 -19.42
C VAL A 231 1.36 -4.22 -18.22
N LEU A 232 2.19 -3.30 -17.73
CA LEU A 232 1.85 -2.42 -16.62
C LEU A 232 0.65 -1.52 -16.95
N SER A 233 0.59 -1.02 -18.20
CA SER A 233 -0.53 -0.21 -18.68
C SER A 233 -1.82 -1.03 -18.80
N GLU A 234 -1.76 -2.24 -19.38
CA GLU A 234 -2.89 -3.15 -19.54
C GLU A 234 -3.49 -3.55 -18.18
N ALA A 235 -2.62 -3.86 -17.22
CA ALA A 235 -3.03 -4.21 -15.86
C ALA A 235 -3.45 -2.99 -15.02
N GLU A 236 -3.27 -1.78 -15.52
CA GLU A 236 -3.47 -0.55 -14.74
C GLU A 236 -2.70 -0.58 -13.41
N ALA A 237 -1.48 -1.12 -13.45
CA ALA A 237 -0.64 -1.28 -12.28
C ALA A 237 -0.12 0.06 -11.76
N THR A 238 0.15 0.12 -10.46
CA THR A 238 0.92 1.21 -9.84
C THR A 238 2.35 0.77 -9.64
N VAL A 239 3.30 1.68 -9.86
CA VAL A 239 4.73 1.38 -9.75
C VAL A 239 5.35 2.26 -8.67
N GLN A 240 6.10 1.65 -7.76
CA GLN A 240 7.02 2.37 -6.89
C GLN A 240 8.44 2.08 -7.34
N VAL A 241 9.21 3.14 -7.59
CA VAL A 241 10.60 3.07 -8.02
C VAL A 241 11.52 3.77 -7.03
N SER A 242 12.71 3.21 -6.79
CA SER A 242 13.75 3.85 -5.99
C SER A 242 14.64 4.72 -6.87
N LEU A 243 14.76 6.00 -6.54
CA LEU A 243 15.69 6.94 -7.20
C LEU A 243 16.45 7.70 -6.12
N TYR A 244 17.75 7.46 -6.00
CA TYR A 244 18.52 7.90 -4.85
C TYR A 244 19.13 9.29 -5.01
N SER A 245 19.45 9.72 -6.22
CA SER A 245 20.03 11.03 -6.54
C SER A 245 19.79 11.38 -8.00
N MET A 246 19.77 12.67 -8.33
CA MET A 246 19.83 13.13 -9.72
C MET A 246 21.26 13.16 -10.26
N ASN A 247 22.28 12.94 -9.41
CA ASN A 247 23.66 12.73 -9.83
C ASN A 247 23.88 11.23 -10.17
N PRO A 248 24.21 10.86 -11.43
CA PRO A 248 24.41 9.48 -11.84
C PRO A 248 25.44 8.73 -11.00
N ASP A 249 26.55 9.40 -10.65
CA ASP A 249 27.65 8.75 -9.91
C ASP A 249 27.21 8.40 -8.48
N VAL A 250 26.40 9.24 -7.85
CA VAL A 250 25.86 8.97 -6.49
C VAL A 250 24.86 7.83 -6.54
N HIS A 251 23.90 7.86 -7.50
CA HIS A 251 22.91 6.82 -7.65
C HIS A 251 23.57 5.46 -7.92
N ASP A 252 24.50 5.39 -8.90
CA ASP A 252 25.17 4.17 -9.30
C ASP A 252 26.08 3.61 -8.18
N ALA A 253 26.68 4.49 -7.37
CA ALA A 253 27.45 4.09 -6.19
C ALA A 253 26.56 3.47 -5.09
N ILE A 254 25.34 3.98 -4.89
CA ILE A 254 24.37 3.42 -3.94
C ILE A 254 23.87 2.06 -4.41
N THR A 255 23.50 1.93 -5.68
CA THR A 255 23.01 0.68 -6.28
C THR A 255 24.11 -0.35 -6.54
N LYS A 256 25.38 0.07 -6.51
CA LYS A 256 26.55 -0.70 -6.95
C LYS A 256 26.41 -1.24 -8.38
N ARG A 257 25.72 -0.49 -9.23
CA ARG A 257 25.44 -0.85 -10.62
C ARG A 257 25.71 0.33 -11.57
N PRO A 258 26.87 0.37 -12.23
CA PRO A 258 27.14 1.40 -13.23
C PRO A 258 26.07 1.45 -14.32
N GLY A 259 25.53 2.63 -14.61
CA GLY A 259 24.49 2.88 -15.59
C GLY A 259 23.07 2.58 -15.12
N SER A 260 22.84 2.24 -13.85
CA SER A 260 21.49 2.05 -13.28
C SER A 260 20.68 3.35 -13.33
N PHE A 261 21.27 4.50 -12.96
CA PHE A 261 20.63 5.79 -13.04
C PHE A 261 19.99 6.07 -14.40
N ALA A 262 20.77 5.89 -15.47
CA ALA A 262 20.31 6.19 -16.82
C ALA A 262 19.13 5.30 -17.22
N LYS A 263 19.15 4.01 -16.86
CA LYS A 263 18.07 3.07 -17.14
C LYS A 263 16.80 3.39 -16.32
N THR A 264 16.95 3.56 -15.02
CA THR A 264 15.85 3.89 -14.12
C THR A 264 15.18 5.19 -14.53
N LYS A 265 15.96 6.24 -14.79
CA LYS A 265 15.43 7.54 -15.23
C LYS A 265 14.69 7.43 -16.57
N ALA A 266 15.25 6.73 -17.55
CA ALA A 266 14.60 6.52 -18.86
C ALA A 266 13.27 5.76 -18.70
N ALA A 267 13.21 4.74 -17.82
CA ALA A 267 11.99 4.00 -17.55
C ALA A 267 10.93 4.88 -16.86
N ILE A 268 11.30 5.70 -15.87
CA ILE A 268 10.40 6.67 -15.23
C ILE A 268 9.77 7.60 -16.29
N GLU A 269 10.58 8.12 -17.21
CA GLU A 269 10.09 8.99 -18.29
C GLU A 269 9.15 8.26 -19.25
N GLN A 270 9.40 6.97 -19.54
CA GLN A 270 8.49 6.13 -20.34
C GLN A 270 7.16 5.89 -19.62
N LEU A 271 7.19 5.53 -18.32
CA LEU A 271 5.98 5.37 -17.50
C LEU A 271 5.17 6.66 -17.50
N ARG A 272 5.83 7.80 -17.32
CA ARG A 272 5.17 9.12 -17.36
C ARG A 272 4.51 9.39 -18.71
N LYS A 273 5.23 9.13 -19.81
CA LYS A 273 4.70 9.29 -21.17
C LYS A 273 3.46 8.43 -21.43
N LYS A 274 3.42 7.24 -20.85
CA LYS A 274 2.28 6.31 -20.94
C LYS A 274 1.22 6.54 -19.85
N GLN A 275 1.42 7.56 -19.02
CA GLN A 275 0.50 7.92 -17.92
C GLN A 275 0.29 6.77 -16.92
N ILE A 276 1.28 5.88 -16.75
CA ILE A 276 1.24 4.83 -15.75
C ILE A 276 1.53 5.44 -14.39
N PRO A 277 0.68 5.21 -13.37
CA PRO A 277 0.90 5.72 -12.03
C PRO A 277 2.23 5.24 -11.47
N CYS A 278 3.12 6.17 -11.19
CA CYS A 278 4.44 5.89 -10.65
C CYS A 278 4.76 6.83 -9.49
N PHE A 279 5.23 6.25 -8.41
CA PHE A 279 5.65 6.91 -7.19
C PHE A 279 7.16 6.76 -7.03
N ILE A 280 7.87 7.87 -6.79
CA ILE A 280 9.32 7.86 -6.61
C ILE A 280 9.65 7.83 -5.12
N SER A 281 10.33 6.76 -4.68
CA SER A 281 10.89 6.63 -3.34
C SER A 281 12.36 7.02 -3.35
N CYS A 282 12.74 7.98 -2.51
CA CYS A 282 14.13 8.42 -2.33
C CYS A 282 14.60 8.12 -0.91
N PRO A 283 15.00 6.87 -0.59
CA PRO A 283 15.60 6.57 0.70
C PRO A 283 16.87 7.38 0.91
N THR A 284 16.92 8.17 1.99
CA THR A 284 18.04 9.05 2.28
C THR A 284 19.05 8.40 3.23
N MET A 285 20.31 8.55 2.88
CA MET A 285 21.45 8.04 3.59
C MET A 285 22.65 9.00 3.46
N LYS A 286 23.77 8.72 4.08
CA LYS A 286 24.96 9.58 4.05
C LYS A 286 25.37 10.03 2.65
N GLN A 287 25.16 9.16 1.66
CA GLN A 287 25.59 9.37 0.28
C GLN A 287 24.74 10.40 -0.47
N ASN A 288 23.45 10.54 -0.12
CA ASN A 288 22.50 11.33 -0.90
C ASN A 288 21.63 12.31 -0.09
N TYR A 289 21.80 12.44 1.23
CA TYR A 289 20.92 13.29 2.04
C TYR A 289 20.97 14.78 1.68
N LYS A 290 21.99 15.21 0.93
CA LYS A 290 22.08 16.57 0.39
C LYS A 290 21.38 16.73 -0.97
N ASP A 291 21.14 15.62 -1.66
CA ASP A 291 20.63 15.60 -3.03
C ASP A 291 19.14 15.21 -3.12
N TYR A 292 18.52 14.77 -2.03
CA TYR A 292 17.15 14.25 -2.05
C TYR A 292 16.12 15.27 -2.58
N LEU A 293 16.34 16.57 -2.30
CA LEU A 293 15.48 17.66 -2.80
C LEU A 293 15.48 17.76 -4.32
N ASP A 294 16.60 17.42 -4.97
CA ASP A 294 16.70 17.40 -6.43
C ASP A 294 15.84 16.29 -7.01
N VAL A 295 15.78 15.13 -6.34
CA VAL A 295 14.88 14.02 -6.71
C VAL A 295 13.42 14.43 -6.56
N LEU A 296 13.04 15.03 -5.43
CA LEU A 296 11.68 15.53 -5.21
C LEU A 296 11.31 16.62 -6.23
N THR A 297 12.26 17.49 -6.59
CA THR A 297 12.07 18.52 -7.60
C THR A 297 11.91 17.94 -9.00
N TYR A 298 12.69 16.92 -9.34
CA TYR A 298 12.55 16.17 -10.60
C TYR A 298 11.17 15.51 -10.70
N ALA A 299 10.73 14.80 -9.65
CA ALA A 299 9.41 14.19 -9.61
C ALA A 299 8.29 15.21 -9.79
N ARG A 300 8.37 16.35 -9.08
CA ARG A 300 7.42 17.47 -9.22
C ARG A 300 7.40 18.02 -10.64
N GLY A 301 8.56 18.14 -11.29
CA GLY A 301 8.67 18.55 -12.70
C GLY A 301 7.96 17.59 -13.66
N LEU A 302 7.90 16.31 -13.30
CA LEU A 302 7.12 15.30 -14.02
C LEU A 302 5.66 15.22 -13.54
N LYS A 303 5.28 16.03 -12.55
CA LYS A 303 4.00 15.95 -11.85
C LYS A 303 3.73 14.54 -11.29
N MET A 304 4.74 13.94 -10.69
CA MET A 304 4.70 12.62 -10.05
C MET A 304 4.88 12.78 -8.55
N ASP A 305 4.25 11.89 -7.79
CA ASP A 305 4.45 11.84 -6.35
C ASP A 305 5.84 11.28 -6.02
N ALA A 306 6.45 11.86 -5.00
CA ALA A 306 7.71 11.37 -4.47
C ALA A 306 7.82 11.65 -2.97
N GLN A 307 8.50 10.75 -2.28
CA GLN A 307 8.81 10.93 -0.87
C GLN A 307 10.26 10.57 -0.57
N THR A 308 10.77 11.14 0.51
CA THR A 308 12.00 10.70 1.15
C THR A 308 11.70 9.90 2.42
N ASP A 309 12.52 8.90 2.68
CA ASP A 309 12.53 8.15 3.93
C ASP A 309 13.98 7.96 4.35
N PHE A 310 14.26 8.10 5.62
CA PHE A 310 15.60 7.93 6.21
C PHE A 310 15.69 6.69 7.12
N VAL A 311 14.67 5.85 7.09
CA VAL A 311 14.65 4.61 7.88
C VAL A 311 15.43 3.53 7.15
N ILE A 312 16.72 3.41 7.48
CA ILE A 312 17.55 2.27 7.08
C ILE A 312 17.59 1.29 8.23
N MET A 313 17.14 0.06 8.02
CA MET A 313 17.10 -1.00 9.03
C MET A 313 18.13 -2.08 8.75
N GLY A 314 18.51 -2.85 9.78
CA GLY A 314 19.39 -4.01 9.65
C GLY A 314 18.80 -5.08 8.72
N LYS A 315 19.63 -5.98 8.21
CA LYS A 315 19.19 -7.05 7.32
C LYS A 315 18.28 -8.07 8.03
N MET A 316 17.49 -8.79 7.27
CA MET A 316 16.53 -9.79 7.76
C MET A 316 17.18 -10.89 8.62
N ASN A 317 18.47 -11.18 8.42
CA ASN A 317 19.26 -12.15 9.19
C ASN A 317 19.99 -11.53 10.40
N CYS A 318 19.60 -10.33 10.84
CA CYS A 318 20.22 -9.57 11.92
C CYS A 318 21.68 -9.12 11.63
N ASP A 319 22.14 -9.18 10.38
CA ASP A 319 23.41 -8.54 9.99
C ASP A 319 23.18 -7.02 9.86
N THR A 320 24.01 -6.25 10.53
CA THR A 320 23.95 -4.79 10.58
C THR A 320 24.98 -4.10 9.70
N SER A 321 25.68 -4.82 8.85
CA SER A 321 26.72 -4.29 7.97
C SER A 321 26.23 -3.24 6.95
N ASN A 322 24.94 -3.27 6.61
CA ASN A 322 24.30 -2.27 5.74
C ASN A 322 24.01 -0.94 6.46
N LEU A 323 24.14 -0.87 7.78
CA LEU A 323 23.83 0.34 8.56
C LEU A 323 24.92 1.41 8.51
N ASP A 324 26.09 1.10 7.95
CA ASP A 324 27.19 2.06 7.75
C ASP A 324 26.78 3.27 6.87
N CYS A 325 25.79 3.08 5.98
CA CYS A 325 25.22 4.16 5.15
C CYS A 325 24.18 5.02 5.88
N ARG A 326 23.70 4.61 7.06
CA ARG A 326 22.70 5.35 7.84
C ARG A 326 23.21 6.72 8.26
N LEU A 327 22.34 7.72 8.22
CA LEU A 327 22.63 9.06 8.74
C LEU A 327 23.05 8.99 10.21
N ASN A 328 24.03 9.80 10.61
CA ASN A 328 24.26 10.07 12.02
C ASN A 328 23.18 11.02 12.58
N LEU A 329 23.17 11.25 13.89
CA LEU A 329 22.12 12.02 14.54
C LEU A 329 22.10 13.52 14.14
N GLU A 330 23.24 14.10 13.81
CA GLU A 330 23.35 15.48 13.34
C GLU A 330 22.82 15.61 11.90
N GLU A 331 23.23 14.70 11.02
CA GLU A 331 22.70 14.59 9.66
C GLU A 331 21.18 14.32 9.65
N THR A 332 20.71 13.47 10.59
CA THR A 332 19.27 13.20 10.77
C THR A 332 18.51 14.46 11.21
N ARG A 333 19.05 15.22 12.16
CA ARG A 333 18.44 16.51 12.58
C ARG A 333 18.34 17.46 11.40
N THR A 334 19.42 17.65 10.65
CA THR A 334 19.46 18.52 9.46
C THR A 334 18.40 18.11 8.45
N LEU A 335 18.27 16.79 8.17
CA LEU A 335 17.27 16.27 7.24
C LEU A 335 15.84 16.52 7.76
N LEU A 336 15.57 16.27 9.04
CA LEU A 336 14.25 16.48 9.64
C LEU A 336 13.86 17.97 9.63
N GLU A 337 14.80 18.88 9.94
CA GLU A 337 14.59 20.32 9.82
C GLU A 337 14.27 20.70 8.35
N ASP A 338 15.02 20.18 7.40
CA ASP A 338 14.77 20.42 5.97
C ASP A 338 13.39 19.90 5.53
N ILE A 339 12.99 18.72 5.96
CA ILE A 339 11.65 18.16 5.67
C ILE A 339 10.57 19.08 6.24
N VAL A 340 10.68 19.45 7.50
CA VAL A 340 9.69 20.27 8.20
C VAL A 340 9.61 21.68 7.62
N TYR A 341 10.74 22.33 7.36
CA TYR A 341 10.77 23.72 6.93
C TYR A 341 10.72 23.94 5.41
N LYS A 342 11.15 22.98 4.60
CA LYS A 342 11.27 23.13 3.14
C LYS A 342 10.32 22.24 2.34
N SER A 343 10.09 21.01 2.81
CA SER A 343 9.33 20.00 2.05
C SER A 343 7.85 19.94 2.40
N LEU A 344 7.47 20.39 3.59
CA LEU A 344 6.09 20.39 4.09
C LEU A 344 5.41 21.79 4.13
N PRO A 345 5.80 22.81 3.34
CA PRO A 345 5.18 24.12 3.44
C PRO A 345 3.69 24.14 3.05
N ILE A 346 3.11 22.98 2.69
CA ILE A 346 1.77 22.91 2.07
C ILE A 346 0.75 22.19 2.94
N ASN A 347 1.16 21.38 3.94
CA ASN A 347 0.22 20.64 4.78
C ASN A 347 0.29 21.07 6.25
N ASN A 348 -0.35 22.19 6.56
CA ASN A 348 -0.58 22.62 7.96
C ASN A 348 -1.34 21.56 8.79
N GLU A 349 -2.03 20.60 8.15
CA GLU A 349 -2.73 19.52 8.82
C GLU A 349 -1.82 18.53 9.55
N TYR A 350 -0.59 18.30 9.08
CA TYR A 350 0.37 17.40 9.73
C TYR A 350 0.96 17.98 11.03
N PHE A 351 0.92 19.29 11.20
CA PHE A 351 1.49 20.02 12.33
C PHE A 351 0.45 20.82 13.12
N ASP A 352 -0.82 20.45 13.01
CA ASP A 352 -1.88 21.09 13.79
C ASP A 352 -1.61 20.86 15.29
N PRO A 353 -1.40 21.92 16.10
CA PRO A 353 -1.20 21.81 17.56
C PRO A 353 -2.37 21.13 18.27
N VAL A 354 -3.57 21.19 17.69
CA VAL A 354 -4.78 20.52 18.22
C VAL A 354 -4.62 19.00 18.18
N LYS A 355 -3.82 18.45 17.27
CA LYS A 355 -3.53 17.02 17.24
C LYS A 355 -2.67 16.53 18.42
N LYS A 356 -1.97 17.43 19.13
CA LYS A 356 -1.30 17.08 20.42
C LYS A 356 -2.30 16.61 21.48
N GLU A 357 -3.51 17.13 21.49
CA GLU A 357 -4.57 16.71 22.42
C GLU A 357 -5.15 15.32 22.07
N GLN A 358 -4.86 14.81 20.85
CA GLN A 358 -5.29 13.50 20.39
C GLN A 358 -4.24 12.41 20.60
N MET A 359 -3.09 12.74 21.23
CA MET A 359 -2.09 11.73 21.59
C MET A 359 -2.69 10.69 22.52
N LEU A 360 -2.52 9.42 22.15
CA LEU A 360 -3.11 8.32 22.92
C LEU A 360 -2.49 8.25 24.31
N LYS A 361 -3.33 8.11 25.33
CA LYS A 361 -2.88 7.77 26.67
C LYS A 361 -2.17 6.42 26.67
N ASP A 362 -1.27 6.20 27.62
CA ASP A 362 -0.49 4.97 27.73
C ASP A 362 -1.36 3.70 27.75
N GLU A 363 -2.50 3.74 28.44
CA GLU A 363 -3.44 2.63 28.50
C GLU A 363 -4.09 2.35 27.12
N GLU A 364 -4.47 3.38 26.41
CA GLU A 364 -5.08 3.30 25.09
C GLU A 364 -4.10 2.76 24.06
N TRP A 365 -2.88 3.33 24.02
CA TRP A 365 -1.81 2.86 23.17
C TRP A 365 -1.41 1.42 23.50
N GLY A 366 -1.32 1.11 24.78
CA GLY A 366 -0.98 -0.23 25.25
C GLY A 366 -1.94 -1.32 24.77
N ASN A 367 -3.20 -0.99 24.57
CA ASN A 367 -4.22 -1.95 24.10
C ASN A 367 -4.29 -2.06 22.57
N ARG A 368 -3.64 -1.15 21.82
CA ARG A 368 -3.68 -1.15 20.34
C ARG A 368 -2.71 -2.16 19.73
N LYS A 369 -3.04 -2.60 18.52
CA LYS A 369 -2.07 -3.26 17.63
C LYS A 369 -1.04 -2.24 17.16
N VAL A 370 0.22 -2.60 17.16
CA VAL A 370 1.31 -1.66 16.80
C VAL A 370 1.51 -1.49 15.30
N CYS A 371 1.06 -2.46 14.50
CA CYS A 371 1.06 -2.38 13.04
C CYS A 371 0.09 -3.38 12.42
N GLY A 372 -0.09 -3.32 11.09
CA GLY A 372 -0.99 -4.18 10.32
C GLY A 372 -0.46 -5.60 10.04
N ALA A 373 0.79 -5.91 10.42
CA ALA A 373 1.38 -7.23 10.21
C ALA A 373 0.56 -8.34 10.89
N CYS A 374 0.14 -9.35 10.12
CA CYS A 374 -0.78 -10.42 10.53
C CYS A 374 -2.18 -9.94 10.99
N ILE A 375 -2.52 -8.68 10.82
CA ILE A 375 -3.85 -8.10 11.10
C ILE A 375 -4.59 -7.80 9.79
N SER A 376 -3.93 -7.11 8.85
CA SER A 376 -4.46 -6.78 7.53
C SER A 376 -3.49 -7.08 6.39
N SER A 377 -2.26 -7.46 6.70
CA SER A 377 -1.23 -7.72 5.71
C SER A 377 -0.33 -8.90 6.06
N VAL A 378 0.21 -9.53 5.02
CA VAL A 378 1.19 -10.63 5.10
C VAL A 378 2.10 -10.57 3.87
N CYS A 379 3.30 -11.15 3.96
CA CYS A 379 4.25 -11.27 2.88
C CYS A 379 4.58 -12.73 2.60
N LEU A 380 4.77 -13.08 1.33
CA LEU A 380 5.29 -14.36 0.85
C LEU A 380 6.62 -14.12 0.15
N ASP A 381 7.65 -14.85 0.52
CA ASP A 381 8.96 -14.77 -0.14
C ASP A 381 9.11 -15.74 -1.33
N ALA A 382 10.23 -15.62 -2.05
CA ALA A 382 10.51 -16.43 -3.21
C ALA A 382 10.81 -17.91 -2.90
N ASP A 383 11.13 -18.23 -1.64
CA ASP A 383 11.29 -19.61 -1.15
C ASP A 383 9.94 -20.26 -0.76
N GLY A 384 8.85 -19.48 -0.83
CA GLY A 384 7.50 -19.95 -0.52
C GLY A 384 7.16 -19.90 0.97
N HIS A 385 7.85 -19.08 1.77
CA HIS A 385 7.56 -18.89 3.18
C HIS A 385 6.80 -17.59 3.43
N TYR A 386 5.81 -17.65 4.31
CA TYR A 386 5.08 -16.48 4.74
C TYR A 386 5.75 -15.79 5.93
N TYR A 387 5.75 -14.47 5.92
CA TYR A 387 6.30 -13.61 6.96
C TYR A 387 5.31 -12.50 7.34
N PRO A 388 5.40 -11.93 8.55
CA PRO A 388 4.53 -10.81 8.96
C PRO A 388 4.66 -9.56 8.06
N CYS A 389 5.87 -9.29 7.56
CA CYS A 389 6.15 -8.24 6.58
C CYS A 389 7.44 -8.55 5.80
N PRO A 390 7.70 -7.86 4.66
CA PRO A 390 8.79 -8.22 3.74
C PRO A 390 10.20 -8.18 4.35
N ALA A 391 10.40 -7.32 5.33
CA ALA A 391 11.73 -7.18 5.97
C ALA A 391 11.88 -8.02 7.26
N PHE A 392 10.88 -8.82 7.66
CA PHE A 392 10.87 -9.51 8.94
C PHE A 392 11.23 -10.99 8.79
N GLY A 393 12.52 -11.30 8.55
CA GLY A 393 12.99 -12.67 8.36
C GLY A 393 13.01 -13.56 9.62
N GLY A 394 12.78 -13.00 10.80
CA GLY A 394 12.89 -13.74 12.07
C GLY A 394 11.69 -14.60 12.46
N ILE A 395 10.55 -14.47 11.77
CA ILE A 395 9.31 -15.16 12.13
C ILE A 395 8.69 -15.74 10.85
N ASN A 396 8.85 -17.05 10.67
CA ASN A 396 8.24 -17.80 9.59
C ASN A 396 6.82 -18.25 10.00
N LEU A 397 5.80 -17.85 9.25
CA LEU A 397 4.39 -18.17 9.53
C LEU A 397 3.97 -19.52 8.94
N GLY A 398 4.80 -20.14 8.09
CA GLY A 398 4.55 -21.40 7.39
C GLY A 398 4.88 -21.28 5.90
N SER A 399 4.70 -22.40 5.16
CA SER A 399 5.06 -22.49 3.75
C SER A 399 3.83 -22.64 2.87
N CYS A 400 3.79 -21.93 1.74
CA CYS A 400 2.74 -22.08 0.73
C CYS A 400 2.78 -23.44 0.01
N PHE A 401 3.86 -24.20 0.17
CA PHE A 401 3.96 -25.58 -0.36
C PHE A 401 3.35 -26.64 0.56
N GLU A 402 3.14 -26.29 1.83
CA GLU A 402 2.63 -27.21 2.86
C GLU A 402 1.19 -26.89 3.25
N HIS A 403 0.83 -25.60 3.24
CA HIS A 403 -0.45 -25.10 3.70
C HIS A 403 -1.01 -24.05 2.74
N ASP A 404 -2.33 -23.97 2.64
CA ASP A 404 -3.01 -22.86 1.96
C ASP A 404 -2.94 -21.56 2.79
N LEU A 405 -3.26 -20.44 2.16
CA LEU A 405 -3.25 -19.12 2.82
C LEU A 405 -4.26 -19.04 3.96
N SER A 406 -5.38 -19.78 3.88
CA SER A 406 -6.38 -19.80 4.95
C SER A 406 -5.82 -20.42 6.23
N TRP A 407 -5.10 -21.54 6.13
CA TRP A 407 -4.41 -22.13 7.28
C TRP A 407 -3.32 -21.19 7.83
N ILE A 408 -2.46 -20.64 6.96
CA ILE A 408 -1.43 -19.67 7.35
C ILE A 408 -2.06 -18.52 8.15
N TRP A 409 -3.21 -18.03 7.68
CA TRP A 409 -3.86 -16.89 8.30
C TRP A 409 -4.59 -17.23 9.59
N ASN A 410 -5.30 -18.34 9.67
CA ASN A 410 -6.22 -18.64 10.76
C ASN A 410 -5.70 -19.65 11.77
N GLU A 411 -4.75 -20.51 11.39
CA GLU A 411 -4.35 -21.66 12.21
C GLU A 411 -2.86 -21.65 12.57
N SER A 412 -2.00 -20.99 11.79
CA SER A 412 -0.56 -20.94 12.07
C SER A 412 -0.30 -20.38 13.48
N PRO A 413 0.41 -21.15 14.34
CA PRO A 413 0.73 -20.70 15.70
C PRO A 413 1.49 -19.37 15.73
N GLU A 414 2.39 -19.16 14.77
CA GLU A 414 3.18 -17.92 14.67
C GLU A 414 2.31 -16.73 14.25
N THR A 415 1.35 -16.92 13.34
CA THR A 415 0.38 -15.87 12.98
C THR A 415 -0.46 -15.48 14.18
N LEU A 416 -0.97 -16.47 14.93
CA LEU A 416 -1.76 -16.22 16.15
C LEU A 416 -0.94 -15.52 17.22
N ARG A 417 0.33 -15.92 17.39
CA ARG A 417 1.27 -15.25 18.31
C ARG A 417 1.50 -13.79 17.92
N MET A 418 1.70 -13.50 16.63
CA MET A 418 1.88 -12.14 16.15
C MET A 418 0.63 -11.28 16.37
N ARG A 419 -0.55 -11.84 16.15
CA ARG A 419 -1.83 -11.14 16.41
C ARG A 419 -2.05 -10.80 17.87
N ALA A 420 -1.50 -11.57 18.79
CA ALA A 420 -1.63 -11.30 20.22
C ALA A 420 -0.81 -10.06 20.65
N VAL A 421 0.20 -9.66 19.89
CA VAL A 421 1.08 -8.52 20.22
C VAL A 421 0.29 -7.21 20.28
N THR A 422 0.53 -6.45 21.34
CA THR A 422 -0.05 -5.12 21.58
C THR A 422 1.01 -4.15 22.08
N GLY A 423 0.67 -2.89 22.22
CA GLY A 423 1.57 -1.87 22.78
C GLY A 423 2.14 -2.22 24.16
N LYS A 424 1.37 -2.98 24.99
CA LYS A 424 1.79 -3.42 26.35
C LYS A 424 3.06 -4.28 26.35
N ASP A 425 3.33 -4.99 25.25
CA ASP A 425 4.49 -5.86 25.12
C ASP A 425 5.78 -5.04 24.96
N PHE A 426 5.67 -3.79 24.54
CA PHE A 426 6.79 -2.86 24.35
C PHE A 426 7.02 -2.00 25.60
N LYS A 427 7.47 -2.63 26.68
CA LYS A 427 7.59 -2.01 28.00
C LYS A 427 8.35 -0.67 28.01
N LYS A 428 9.42 -0.55 27.21
CA LYS A 428 10.20 0.70 27.10
C LYS A 428 9.44 1.78 26.34
N CYS A 429 8.61 1.41 25.35
CA CYS A 429 7.88 2.35 24.50
C CYS A 429 6.57 2.81 25.14
N LEU A 430 5.95 2.01 26.02
CA LEU A 430 4.66 2.28 26.64
C LEU A 430 4.62 3.65 27.33
N HIS A 431 5.70 4.02 28.04
CA HIS A 431 5.81 5.30 28.76
C HIS A 431 6.85 6.25 28.13
N CYS A 432 7.18 6.04 26.85
CA CYS A 432 8.16 6.88 26.17
C CYS A 432 7.58 8.25 25.82
N PRO A 433 8.22 9.37 26.21
CA PRO A 433 7.71 10.70 25.87
C PRO A 433 7.78 11.03 24.39
N ASP A 434 8.61 10.30 23.63
CA ASP A 434 8.80 10.51 22.19
C ASP A 434 8.02 9.48 21.34
N ARG A 435 7.13 8.69 21.95
CA ARG A 435 6.40 7.60 21.32
C ARG A 435 5.61 8.08 20.09
N ASP A 436 4.94 9.21 20.19
CA ASP A 436 4.07 9.73 19.14
C ASP A 436 4.84 10.33 17.96
N TYR A 437 6.16 10.50 18.14
CA TYR A 437 7.10 10.90 17.09
C TYR A 437 7.93 9.70 16.56
N CYS A 438 7.55 8.48 16.96
CA CYS A 438 8.22 7.24 16.60
C CYS A 438 7.23 6.23 16.03
N SER A 439 7.51 5.69 14.86
CA SER A 439 6.81 4.52 14.37
C SER A 439 7.42 3.26 15.00
N THR A 440 6.78 2.73 16.07
CA THR A 440 7.22 1.46 16.69
C THR A 440 7.14 0.34 15.65
N CYS A 441 8.25 -0.37 15.43
CA CYS A 441 8.36 -1.40 14.41
C CYS A 441 9.04 -2.67 14.94
N MET A 442 8.30 -3.76 14.97
CA MET A 442 8.78 -5.09 15.42
C MET A 442 9.93 -5.60 14.56
N CYS A 443 9.78 -5.48 13.25
CA CYS A 443 10.79 -5.90 12.28
C CYS A 443 12.12 -5.18 12.49
N ARG A 444 12.09 -3.85 12.55
CA ARG A 444 13.28 -3.02 12.77
C ARG A 444 13.99 -3.34 14.09
N ASN A 445 13.19 -3.54 15.14
CA ASN A 445 13.71 -3.95 16.43
C ASN A 445 14.42 -5.31 16.32
N PHE A 446 13.74 -6.30 15.72
CA PHE A 446 14.30 -7.65 15.55
C PHE A 446 15.59 -7.64 14.74
N ASN A 447 15.59 -7.00 13.59
CA ASN A 447 16.75 -6.97 12.69
C ASN A 447 18.00 -6.33 13.31
N GLU A 448 17.85 -5.45 14.28
CA GLU A 448 18.99 -4.77 14.93
C GLU A 448 19.34 -5.32 16.30
N THR A 449 18.43 -6.01 16.98
CA THR A 449 18.66 -6.46 18.37
C THR A 449 18.45 -7.96 18.58
N GLY A 450 17.87 -8.66 17.61
CA GLY A 450 17.43 -10.07 17.76
C GLY A 450 16.14 -10.24 18.56
N ASP A 451 15.54 -9.14 19.05
CA ASP A 451 14.31 -9.15 19.86
C ASP A 451 13.33 -8.09 19.35
N MET A 452 12.13 -8.51 18.92
CA MET A 452 11.13 -7.61 18.35
C MET A 452 10.53 -6.62 19.36
N PHE A 453 10.67 -6.89 20.66
CA PHE A 453 10.17 -6.02 21.74
C PHE A 453 11.21 -5.05 22.26
N LYS A 454 12.49 -5.27 21.94
CA LYS A 454 13.60 -4.42 22.33
C LYS A 454 13.83 -3.34 21.29
N PRO A 455 13.52 -2.06 21.57
CA PRO A 455 13.67 -1.01 20.58
C PRO A 455 15.15 -0.85 20.15
N ALA A 456 15.36 -0.70 18.86
CA ALA A 456 16.65 -0.33 18.31
C ALA A 456 16.99 1.12 18.74
N GLU A 457 18.09 1.29 19.46
CA GLU A 457 18.44 2.54 20.18
C GLU A 457 18.57 3.75 19.25
N HIS A 458 19.06 3.53 18.03
CA HIS A 458 19.17 4.59 17.03
C HIS A 458 17.81 5.29 16.81
N PHE A 459 16.74 4.52 16.62
CA PHE A 459 15.42 5.07 16.35
C PHE A 459 14.77 5.74 17.55
N CYS A 460 15.15 5.34 18.77
CA CYS A 460 14.76 6.09 19.98
C CYS A 460 15.36 7.50 19.96
N LYS A 461 16.63 7.64 19.56
CA LYS A 461 17.31 8.94 19.44
C LYS A 461 16.72 9.77 18.29
N VAL A 462 16.39 9.13 17.17
CA VAL A 462 15.73 9.79 16.04
C VAL A 462 14.35 10.31 16.43
N ALA A 463 13.56 9.55 17.18
CA ALA A 463 12.27 9.98 17.69
C ALA A 463 12.37 11.22 18.60
N ALA A 464 13.37 11.26 19.49
CA ALA A 464 13.63 12.42 20.33
C ALA A 464 13.99 13.65 19.49
N ILE A 465 14.85 13.52 18.48
CA ILE A 465 15.17 14.60 17.55
C ILE A 465 13.92 15.09 16.80
N ASN A 466 13.11 14.16 16.29
CA ASN A 466 11.88 14.51 15.60
C ASN A 466 10.92 15.31 16.50
N HIS A 467 10.77 14.87 17.75
CA HIS A 467 9.97 15.61 18.76
C HIS A 467 10.49 17.03 18.96
N GLU A 468 11.80 17.21 19.16
CA GLU A 468 12.41 18.52 19.33
C GLU A 468 12.18 19.43 18.11
N VAL A 469 12.43 18.92 16.89
CA VAL A 469 12.30 19.68 15.63
C VAL A 469 10.84 20.12 15.41
N VAL A 470 9.88 19.21 15.63
CA VAL A 470 8.45 19.51 15.52
C VAL A 470 8.00 20.54 16.56
N ASP A 471 8.45 20.41 17.81
CA ASP A 471 8.13 21.36 18.88
C ASP A 471 8.71 22.76 18.61
N GLU A 472 9.93 22.84 18.07
CA GLU A 472 10.54 24.12 17.67
C GLU A 472 9.77 24.78 16.53
N PHE A 473 9.33 23.99 15.54
CA PHE A 473 8.50 24.46 14.44
C PHE A 473 7.17 25.04 14.94
N HIS A 474 6.46 24.30 15.80
CA HIS A 474 5.21 24.78 16.40
C HIS A 474 5.39 26.09 17.20
N LYS A 475 6.46 26.19 18.00
CA LYS A 475 6.76 27.42 18.75
C LYS A 475 7.02 28.63 17.83
N LYS A 476 7.60 28.40 16.64
CA LYS A 476 7.81 29.45 15.64
C LYS A 476 6.49 29.90 14.99
N LEU A 477 5.63 28.93 14.62
CA LEU A 477 4.31 29.20 14.06
C LEU A 477 3.42 30.03 15.02
N MET A 478 3.49 29.75 16.33
CA MET A 478 2.70 30.45 17.34
C MET A 478 3.20 31.90 17.65
N ARG A 479 4.41 32.22 17.19
CA ARG A 479 5.03 33.55 17.43
C ARG A 479 4.96 34.50 16.23
N GLY A 480 4.62 33.99 15.04
CA GLY A 480 4.44 34.77 13.81
C GLY A 480 2.99 34.98 13.49
#